data_3376bcffb1906b06eafe19f98d62f545
#
_entry.id   3376bcffb1906b06eafe19f98d62f545
#
_cell.length_a   1.000
_cell.length_b   1.000
_cell.length_c   1.000
_cell.angle_alpha   90.00
_cell.angle_beta   90.00
_cell.angle_gamma   90.00
#
_symmetry.space_group_name_H-M   'P 1'
#
loop_
_entity.id
_entity.type
_entity.pdbx_description
1 polymer ?
#
loop_
_entity_poly.entity_id
_entity_poly.type
_entity_poly.pdbx_seq_one_letter_code
_entity_poly.pdbx_strand_id
1 'polypeptide(L)'
;MKAMILAAGYGTRLWPLTIDRTKPAIPVMGRPLVGYVAEYLARFGIKEVLVNLHHQPDSVRAALGDGSRFGVRLRYIYEPEILGTGGALANAREFLEDGPFVVINGKIVTDIDLHAACATHRERGALATLVLRPNPARERFSQVLLADGLLQGFGGMPDASDNASGETTVPLMFTGLQILQPDIFRYIPQGRFSHTTTDVYPSALSQGEIIAGHIAAGYWYELSTLSRYLATSCALLDETRSEVSLSQGAYIAPGAVVKHAVLWEDAHIESGARVTEAIIGAGVAIKGDMSLERVAVVRAELVRGQARPEKAAAGYFQGDCFVVPLS
;
A
#
# COMPACT_ATOMS: atom_id res chain seq x y z
N MET A 1 21.02 3.89 8.56
CA MET A 1 20.30 3.82 7.27
C MET A 1 19.03 4.65 7.39
N LYS A 2 18.71 5.48 6.37
CA LYS A 2 17.46 6.25 6.26
C LYS A 2 16.44 5.49 5.41
N ALA A 3 15.17 5.89 5.46
CA ALA A 3 14.17 5.34 4.57
C ALA A 3 13.24 6.43 4.01
N MET A 4 12.59 6.10 2.87
CA MET A 4 11.50 6.87 2.30
C MET A 4 10.26 5.99 2.15
N ILE A 5 9.11 6.47 2.63
CA ILE A 5 7.80 5.87 2.39
C ILE A 5 7.12 6.63 1.26
N LEU A 6 6.76 5.94 0.18
CA LEU A 6 6.04 6.51 -0.95
C LEU A 6 4.53 6.56 -0.65
N ALA A 7 4.01 7.75 -0.41
CA ALA A 7 2.63 7.98 0.06
C ALA A 7 1.82 9.02 -0.74
N ALA A 8 2.36 9.58 -1.83
CA ALA A 8 1.75 10.67 -2.60
C ALA A 8 0.61 10.28 -3.58
N GLY A 9 0.23 9.00 -3.64
CA GLY A 9 -0.75 8.53 -4.64
C GLY A 9 -2.21 8.89 -4.32
N TYR A 10 -3.04 9.14 -5.35
CA TYR A 10 -4.48 9.49 -5.22
C TYR A 10 -5.35 8.41 -4.57
N GLY A 11 -4.99 7.14 -4.66
CA GLY A 11 -5.79 6.04 -4.09
C GLY A 11 -7.13 5.78 -4.78
N THR A 12 -7.33 6.21 -6.03
CA THR A 12 -8.61 6.20 -6.77
C THR A 12 -9.33 4.85 -6.80
N ARG A 13 -8.60 3.72 -6.77
CA ARG A 13 -9.20 2.37 -6.73
C ARG A 13 -9.79 1.98 -5.37
N LEU A 14 -9.54 2.78 -4.32
CA LEU A 14 -10.14 2.63 -2.99
C LEU A 14 -11.29 3.63 -2.77
N TRP A 15 -11.60 4.47 -3.78
CA TRP A 15 -12.81 5.30 -3.71
C TRP A 15 -14.03 4.42 -3.50
N PRO A 16 -15.01 4.78 -2.65
CA PRO A 16 -15.19 6.08 -2.00
C PRO A 16 -14.47 6.24 -0.64
N LEU A 17 -13.77 5.24 -0.13
CA LEU A 17 -13.08 5.30 1.15
C LEU A 17 -11.94 6.34 1.20
N THR A 18 -11.51 6.82 0.03
CA THR A 18 -10.44 7.83 -0.10
C THR A 18 -10.96 9.22 -0.48
N ILE A 19 -12.23 9.52 -0.18
CA ILE A 19 -12.80 10.86 -0.40
C ILE A 19 -12.30 11.86 0.63
N ASP A 20 -12.32 11.50 1.91
CA ASP A 20 -11.96 12.36 3.04
C ASP A 20 -10.54 12.14 3.58
N ARG A 21 -9.86 11.10 3.10
CA ARG A 21 -8.49 10.75 3.49
C ARG A 21 -7.75 10.04 2.36
N THR A 22 -6.43 10.12 2.37
CA THR A 22 -5.63 9.37 1.38
C THR A 22 -5.45 7.90 1.79
N LYS A 23 -5.16 7.04 0.80
CA LYS A 23 -4.93 5.59 1.02
C LYS A 23 -3.99 5.27 2.18
N PRO A 24 -2.81 5.90 2.33
CA PRO A 24 -1.92 5.62 3.45
C PRO A 24 -2.55 5.85 4.83
N ALA A 25 -3.56 6.71 4.92
CA ALA A 25 -4.25 7.06 6.17
C ALA A 25 -5.48 6.20 6.48
N ILE A 26 -5.90 5.30 5.58
CA ILE A 26 -7.04 4.41 5.88
C ILE A 26 -6.69 3.45 7.03
N PRO A 27 -7.64 3.17 7.94
CA PRO A 27 -7.38 2.27 9.05
C PRO A 27 -7.39 0.80 8.60
N VAL A 28 -6.39 0.04 9.03
CA VAL A 28 -6.32 -1.42 8.94
C VAL A 28 -6.18 -1.93 10.37
N MET A 29 -7.10 -2.77 10.83
CA MET A 29 -7.11 -3.23 12.24
C MET A 29 -6.96 -2.09 13.26
N GLY A 30 -7.70 -0.98 13.05
CA GLY A 30 -7.66 0.21 13.91
C GLY A 30 -6.39 1.06 13.84
N ARG A 31 -5.47 0.78 12.91
CA ARG A 31 -4.21 1.52 12.71
C ARG A 31 -4.13 2.06 11.28
N PRO A 32 -3.56 3.25 11.05
CA PRO A 32 -3.37 3.74 9.69
C PRO A 32 -2.43 2.80 8.92
N LEU A 33 -2.77 2.51 7.66
CA LEU A 33 -1.99 1.61 6.79
C LEU A 33 -0.50 1.96 6.76
N VAL A 34 -0.18 3.25 6.61
CA VAL A 34 1.21 3.72 6.61
C VAL A 34 1.91 3.55 7.95
N GLY A 35 1.16 3.42 9.06
CA GLY A 35 1.71 3.10 10.38
C GLY A 35 2.37 1.72 10.44
N TYR A 36 1.79 0.72 9.75
CA TYR A 36 2.43 -0.60 9.60
C TYR A 36 3.80 -0.51 8.93
N VAL A 37 3.90 0.34 7.91
CA VAL A 37 5.17 0.57 7.21
C VAL A 37 6.19 1.25 8.12
N ALA A 38 5.78 2.25 8.89
CA ALA A 38 6.66 2.92 9.85
C ALA A 38 7.15 1.97 10.95
N GLU A 39 6.25 1.18 11.54
CA GLU A 39 6.60 0.15 12.54
C GLU A 39 7.51 -0.94 11.96
N TYR A 40 7.26 -1.36 10.72
CA TYR A 40 8.13 -2.30 10.01
C TYR A 40 9.55 -1.75 9.91
N LEU A 41 9.74 -0.53 9.44
CA LEU A 41 11.06 0.11 9.36
C LEU A 41 11.73 0.23 10.74
N ALA A 42 10.95 0.60 11.77
CA ALA A 42 11.44 0.71 13.14
C ALA A 42 11.97 -0.62 13.70
N ARG A 43 11.32 -1.74 13.40
CA ARG A 43 11.75 -3.10 13.80
C ARG A 43 13.14 -3.46 13.26
N PHE A 44 13.47 -2.96 12.07
CA PHE A 44 14.78 -3.15 11.45
C PHE A 44 15.78 -2.03 11.79
N GLY A 45 15.51 -1.24 12.83
CA GLY A 45 16.42 -0.21 13.34
C GLY A 45 16.48 1.07 12.51
N ILE A 46 15.60 1.24 11.51
CA ILE A 46 15.53 2.46 10.72
C ILE A 46 14.65 3.47 11.44
N LYS A 47 15.28 4.56 11.93
CA LYS A 47 14.63 5.58 12.76
C LYS A 47 14.31 6.87 12.01
N GLU A 48 15.11 7.21 11.01
CA GLU A 48 14.97 8.44 10.20
C GLU A 48 14.17 8.11 8.94
N VAL A 49 12.95 8.61 8.82
CA VAL A 49 12.05 8.27 7.72
C VAL A 49 11.46 9.52 7.10
N LEU A 50 11.51 9.62 5.77
CA LEU A 50 10.84 10.65 4.99
C LEU A 50 9.56 10.08 4.37
N VAL A 51 8.48 10.87 4.36
CA VAL A 51 7.21 10.53 3.72
C VAL A 51 6.87 11.61 2.69
N ASN A 52 6.72 11.22 1.42
CA ASN A 52 6.24 12.16 0.41
C ASN A 52 4.71 12.25 0.41
N LEU A 53 4.20 13.45 0.26
CA LEU A 53 2.79 13.77 0.32
C LEU A 53 2.37 14.57 -0.92
N HIS A 54 1.14 14.35 -1.40
CA HIS A 54 0.53 15.13 -2.46
C HIS A 54 -0.97 15.34 -2.17
N HIS A 55 -1.78 14.33 -2.45
CA HIS A 55 -3.23 14.36 -2.26
C HIS A 55 -3.57 14.28 -0.78
N GLN A 56 -4.39 15.21 -0.27
CA GLN A 56 -4.85 15.27 1.12
C GLN A 56 -3.72 15.04 2.16
N PRO A 57 -2.65 15.84 2.13
CA PRO A 57 -1.44 15.61 2.94
C PRO A 57 -1.72 15.60 4.44
N ASP A 58 -2.71 16.36 4.90
CA ASP A 58 -3.03 16.48 6.32
C ASP A 58 -3.63 15.19 6.90
N SER A 59 -4.28 14.35 6.08
CA SER A 59 -4.76 13.04 6.51
C SER A 59 -3.63 12.10 6.93
N VAL A 60 -2.48 12.14 6.21
CA VAL A 60 -1.29 11.36 6.57
C VAL A 60 -0.58 11.96 7.78
N ARG A 61 -0.47 13.29 7.84
CA ARG A 61 0.15 13.98 8.99
C ARG A 61 -0.63 13.73 10.28
N ALA A 62 -1.96 13.81 10.22
CA ALA A 62 -2.83 13.48 11.37
C ALA A 62 -2.70 12.01 11.76
N ALA A 63 -2.60 11.11 10.78
CA ALA A 63 -2.48 9.68 11.01
C ALA A 63 -1.14 9.26 11.60
N LEU A 64 -0.04 9.92 11.30
CA LEU A 64 1.31 9.52 11.72
C LEU A 64 1.94 10.44 12.77
N GLY A 65 1.56 11.72 12.82
CA GLY A 65 2.20 12.72 13.68
C GLY A 65 3.69 12.89 13.36
N ASP A 66 4.52 12.90 14.38
CA ASP A 66 5.99 12.92 14.27
C ASP A 66 6.61 11.52 14.10
N GLY A 67 5.79 10.46 14.11
CA GLY A 67 6.19 9.07 13.99
C GLY A 67 6.61 8.39 15.30
N SER A 68 6.72 9.11 16.39
CA SER A 68 7.22 8.58 17.67
C SER A 68 6.44 7.37 18.15
N ARG A 69 5.11 7.36 18.01
CA ARG A 69 4.24 6.23 18.37
C ARG A 69 4.48 4.96 17.54
N PHE A 70 5.13 5.09 16.39
CA PHE A 70 5.51 3.97 15.51
C PHE A 70 7.01 3.64 15.60
N GLY A 71 7.73 4.29 16.51
CA GLY A 71 9.14 4.04 16.78
C GLY A 71 10.10 4.67 15.76
N VAL A 72 9.66 5.64 14.96
CA VAL A 72 10.45 6.38 13.97
C VAL A 72 10.36 7.88 14.22
N ARG A 73 11.25 8.66 13.57
CA ARG A 73 11.16 10.11 13.42
C ARG A 73 10.80 10.43 11.98
N LEU A 74 9.66 11.06 11.76
CA LEU A 74 9.15 11.37 10.44
C LEU A 74 9.52 12.78 10.02
N ARG A 75 9.95 12.91 8.76
CA ARG A 75 9.93 14.14 8.01
C ARG A 75 8.96 14.01 6.85
N TYR A 76 8.36 15.12 6.45
CA TYR A 76 7.40 15.16 5.36
C TYR A 76 7.90 16.08 4.26
N ILE A 77 7.77 15.62 3.01
CA ILE A 77 8.03 16.44 1.83
C ILE A 77 6.75 16.50 0.99
N TYR A 78 6.34 17.71 0.63
CA TYR A 78 5.14 17.91 -0.18
C TYR A 78 5.52 18.03 -1.66
N GLU A 79 4.75 17.37 -2.50
CA GLU A 79 4.82 17.41 -3.95
C GLU A 79 3.63 18.22 -4.47
N PRO A 80 3.81 19.45 -4.99
CA PRO A 80 2.71 20.23 -5.59
C PRO A 80 2.07 19.49 -6.76
N GLU A 81 2.87 18.72 -7.51
CA GLU A 81 2.44 17.82 -8.57
C GLU A 81 3.02 16.42 -8.29
N ILE A 82 2.30 15.37 -8.69
CA ILE A 82 2.82 14.00 -8.55
C ILE A 82 4.05 13.82 -9.43
N LEU A 83 5.17 13.44 -8.81
CA LEU A 83 6.46 13.29 -9.47
C LEU A 83 6.75 11.86 -9.96
N GLY A 84 5.89 10.89 -9.64
CA GLY A 84 6.18 9.47 -9.83
C GLY A 84 7.19 8.94 -8.82
N THR A 85 7.55 7.66 -8.89
CA THR A 85 8.43 7.04 -7.89
C THR A 85 9.89 7.50 -8.03
N GLY A 86 10.38 7.76 -9.23
CA GLY A 86 11.71 8.29 -9.49
C GLY A 86 11.82 9.78 -9.12
N GLY A 87 10.88 10.61 -9.61
CA GLY A 87 10.88 12.04 -9.30
C GLY A 87 10.69 12.33 -7.82
N ALA A 88 9.92 11.49 -7.10
CA ALA A 88 9.79 11.56 -5.64
C ALA A 88 11.15 11.35 -4.94
N LEU A 89 11.97 10.42 -5.43
CA LEU A 89 13.33 10.23 -4.91
C LEU A 89 14.22 11.45 -5.19
N ALA A 90 14.15 12.00 -6.42
CA ALA A 90 14.91 13.22 -6.75
C ALA A 90 14.56 14.38 -5.81
N ASN A 91 13.28 14.56 -5.49
CA ASN A 91 12.79 15.57 -4.55
C ASN A 91 13.27 15.34 -3.11
N ALA A 92 13.56 14.07 -2.75
CA ALA A 92 14.03 13.65 -1.44
C ALA A 92 15.57 13.53 -1.34
N ARG A 93 16.31 13.90 -2.40
CA ARG A 93 17.75 13.64 -2.53
C ARG A 93 18.55 14.13 -1.33
N GLU A 94 18.39 15.38 -0.93
CA GLU A 94 19.12 15.99 0.20
C GLU A 94 19.01 15.17 1.49
N PHE A 95 17.86 14.52 1.71
CA PHE A 95 17.65 13.66 2.87
C PHE A 95 18.30 12.27 2.72
N LEU A 96 18.42 11.76 1.50
CA LEU A 96 18.75 10.35 1.23
C LEU A 96 20.20 10.11 0.80
N GLU A 97 20.92 11.15 0.36
CA GLU A 97 22.23 10.99 -0.33
C GLU A 97 23.44 10.66 0.57
N ASP A 98 23.26 10.62 1.90
CA ASP A 98 24.38 10.37 2.83
C ASP A 98 24.85 8.90 2.90
N GLY A 99 24.16 7.98 2.25
CA GLY A 99 24.47 6.55 2.26
C GLY A 99 23.31 5.69 1.79
N PRO A 100 23.46 4.36 1.82
CA PRO A 100 22.40 3.44 1.39
C PRO A 100 21.08 3.69 2.13
N PHE A 101 19.98 3.63 1.42
CA PHE A 101 18.64 3.89 1.95
C PHE A 101 17.59 2.91 1.47
N VAL A 102 16.51 2.80 2.23
CA VAL A 102 15.36 1.96 1.90
C VAL A 102 14.24 2.81 1.32
N VAL A 103 13.59 2.31 0.26
CA VAL A 103 12.35 2.89 -0.26
C VAL A 103 11.25 1.83 -0.19
N ILE A 104 10.10 2.22 0.34
CA ILE A 104 8.97 1.31 0.54
C ILE A 104 7.65 1.99 0.20
N ASN A 105 6.76 1.27 -0.47
CA ASN A 105 5.42 1.77 -0.75
C ASN A 105 4.59 1.88 0.53
N GLY A 106 3.96 3.02 0.79
CA GLY A 106 3.08 3.27 1.94
C GLY A 106 1.71 2.55 1.88
N LYS A 107 1.61 1.44 1.16
CA LYS A 107 0.37 0.68 0.90
C LYS A 107 0.52 -0.81 1.16
N ILE A 108 1.58 -1.23 1.83
CA ILE A 108 1.87 -2.64 2.10
C ILE A 108 1.88 -2.94 3.59
N VAL A 109 1.52 -4.18 3.93
CA VAL A 109 1.71 -4.78 5.25
C VAL A 109 2.55 -6.02 5.07
N THR A 110 3.70 -6.13 5.77
CA THR A 110 4.66 -7.20 5.52
C THR A 110 5.53 -7.51 6.72
N ASP A 111 6.03 -8.74 6.79
CA ASP A 111 7.06 -9.20 7.72
C ASP A 111 8.37 -9.63 7.04
N ILE A 112 8.52 -9.35 5.74
CA ILE A 112 9.74 -9.68 4.98
C ILE A 112 11.00 -9.26 5.74
N ASP A 113 12.00 -10.14 5.78
CA ASP A 113 13.28 -9.87 6.44
C ASP A 113 14.11 -8.83 5.64
N LEU A 114 14.09 -7.57 6.13
CA LEU A 114 14.86 -6.48 5.52
C LEU A 114 16.37 -6.66 5.71
N HIS A 115 16.82 -7.34 6.80
CA HIS A 115 18.25 -7.58 7.00
C HIS A 115 18.80 -8.51 5.93
N ALA A 116 18.05 -9.57 5.56
CA ALA A 116 18.41 -10.48 4.47
C ALA A 116 18.49 -9.75 3.12
N ALA A 117 17.53 -8.86 2.83
CA ALA A 117 17.56 -8.05 1.61
C ALA A 117 18.75 -7.06 1.59
N CYS A 118 19.08 -6.46 2.72
CA CYS A 118 20.28 -5.61 2.86
C CYS A 118 21.58 -6.40 2.75
N ALA A 119 21.61 -7.66 3.18
CA ALA A 119 22.76 -8.55 2.98
C ALA A 119 22.98 -8.82 1.50
N THR A 120 21.94 -9.22 0.76
CA THR A 120 21.99 -9.39 -0.70
C THR A 120 22.50 -8.13 -1.40
N HIS A 121 22.02 -6.95 -0.99
CA HIS A 121 22.45 -5.67 -1.56
C HIS A 121 23.96 -5.44 -1.43
N ARG A 122 24.52 -5.69 -0.24
CA ARG A 122 25.96 -5.53 0.03
C ARG A 122 26.80 -6.60 -0.69
N GLU A 123 26.39 -7.87 -0.63
CA GLU A 123 27.12 -8.98 -1.24
C GLU A 123 27.23 -8.86 -2.75
N ARG A 124 26.19 -8.33 -3.40
CA ARG A 124 26.17 -8.08 -4.85
C ARG A 124 26.85 -6.79 -5.26
N GLY A 125 27.21 -5.91 -4.33
CA GLY A 125 27.71 -4.55 -4.65
C GLY A 125 26.72 -3.78 -5.52
N ALA A 126 25.40 -3.99 -5.30
CA ALA A 126 24.38 -3.51 -6.21
C ALA A 126 24.10 -2.01 -6.03
N LEU A 127 23.83 -1.32 -7.14
CA LEU A 127 23.27 0.04 -7.16
C LEU A 127 21.86 0.06 -6.55
N ALA A 128 21.07 -0.97 -6.86
CA ALA A 128 19.73 -1.19 -6.32
C ALA A 128 19.49 -2.67 -6.05
N THR A 129 18.68 -2.97 -5.03
CA THR A 129 18.16 -4.33 -4.79
C THR A 129 16.65 -4.25 -4.65
N LEU A 130 15.96 -4.92 -5.55
CA LEU A 130 14.50 -5.05 -5.51
C LEU A 130 14.10 -6.27 -4.71
N VAL A 131 13.22 -6.09 -3.75
CA VAL A 131 12.65 -7.22 -3.00
C VAL A 131 11.47 -7.76 -3.80
N LEU A 132 11.58 -9.05 -4.14
CA LEU A 132 10.68 -9.75 -5.06
C LEU A 132 9.93 -10.87 -4.36
N ARG A 133 8.79 -11.24 -4.92
CA ARG A 133 8.05 -12.43 -4.51
C ARG A 133 7.57 -13.23 -5.71
N PRO A 134 7.44 -14.56 -5.57
CA PRO A 134 6.69 -15.35 -6.54
C PRO A 134 5.23 -14.88 -6.63
N ASN A 135 4.69 -14.86 -7.83
CA ASN A 135 3.30 -14.52 -8.14
C ASN A 135 2.56 -15.74 -8.74
N PRO A 136 2.31 -16.80 -7.95
CA PRO A 136 1.69 -18.03 -8.47
C PRO A 136 0.26 -17.82 -8.94
N ALA A 137 -0.45 -16.84 -8.36
CA ALA A 137 -1.80 -16.48 -8.77
C ALA A 137 -1.84 -15.61 -10.04
N ARG A 138 -0.68 -15.29 -10.63
CA ARG A 138 -0.55 -14.42 -11.80
C ARG A 138 -1.36 -13.12 -11.68
N GLU A 139 -1.36 -12.55 -10.48
CA GLU A 139 -2.00 -11.27 -10.24
C GLU A 139 -1.38 -10.18 -11.13
N ARG A 140 -2.13 -9.14 -11.43
CA ARG A 140 -1.74 -8.06 -12.35
C ARG A 140 -0.63 -7.16 -11.78
N PHE A 141 0.56 -7.72 -11.65
CA PHE A 141 1.81 -7.02 -11.38
C PHE A 141 2.77 -7.22 -12.55
N SER A 142 3.53 -6.19 -12.91
CA SER A 142 4.59 -6.33 -13.91
C SER A 142 5.58 -7.41 -13.49
N GLN A 143 5.87 -8.33 -14.40
CA GLN A 143 6.83 -9.39 -14.18
C GLN A 143 8.24 -8.82 -14.07
N VAL A 144 9.04 -9.36 -13.17
CA VAL A 144 10.46 -9.03 -13.02
C VAL A 144 11.28 -10.17 -13.60
N LEU A 145 12.16 -9.84 -14.55
CA LEU A 145 13.03 -10.79 -15.24
C LEU A 145 14.39 -10.80 -14.56
N LEU A 146 14.82 -11.97 -14.06
CA LEU A 146 16.12 -12.16 -13.44
C LEU A 146 16.95 -13.19 -14.20
N ALA A 147 18.28 -12.96 -14.25
CA ALA A 147 19.28 -13.97 -14.55
C ALA A 147 20.36 -13.93 -13.47
N ASP A 148 20.68 -15.07 -12.88
CA ASP A 148 21.68 -15.21 -11.80
C ASP A 148 21.46 -14.25 -10.60
N GLY A 149 20.18 -13.92 -10.33
CA GLY A 149 19.81 -12.99 -9.28
C GLY A 149 19.97 -11.51 -9.63
N LEU A 150 20.29 -11.20 -10.90
CA LEU A 150 20.42 -9.84 -11.40
C LEU A 150 19.25 -9.47 -12.33
N LEU A 151 18.77 -8.24 -12.20
CA LEU A 151 17.68 -7.71 -12.99
C LEU A 151 18.09 -7.62 -14.47
N GLN A 152 17.28 -8.22 -15.33
CA GLN A 152 17.41 -8.09 -16.79
C GLN A 152 16.41 -7.08 -17.37
N GLY A 153 15.32 -6.84 -16.64
CA GLY A 153 14.27 -5.92 -17.07
C GLY A 153 12.93 -6.25 -16.42
N PHE A 154 11.90 -5.60 -16.94
CA PHE A 154 10.52 -5.81 -16.56
C PHE A 154 9.72 -6.34 -17.75
N GLY A 155 9.01 -7.45 -17.54
CA GLY A 155 8.07 -8.01 -18.50
C GLY A 155 6.72 -7.33 -18.46
N GLY A 156 5.81 -7.78 -19.33
CA GLY A 156 4.39 -7.41 -19.30
C GLY A 156 3.68 -7.93 -18.07
N MET A 157 2.36 -7.72 -18.03
CA MET A 157 1.51 -8.39 -17.04
C MET A 157 1.44 -9.88 -17.37
N PRO A 158 1.56 -10.78 -16.37
CA PRO A 158 1.41 -12.21 -16.63
C PRO A 158 0.02 -12.50 -17.18
N ASP A 159 -0.07 -13.29 -18.26
CA ASP A 159 -1.34 -13.70 -18.81
C ASP A 159 -1.84 -14.96 -18.08
N ALA A 160 -3.12 -15.00 -17.74
CA ALA A 160 -3.73 -16.19 -17.15
C ALA A 160 -3.72 -17.40 -18.13
N SER A 161 -3.61 -17.15 -19.43
CA SER A 161 -3.53 -18.17 -20.50
C SER A 161 -2.12 -18.77 -20.67
N ASP A 162 -1.05 -18.17 -20.12
CA ASP A 162 0.33 -18.67 -20.24
C ASP A 162 0.57 -20.03 -19.57
N ASN A 163 -0.41 -20.53 -18.80
CA ASN A 163 -0.40 -21.92 -18.32
C ASN A 163 -0.48 -22.97 -19.44
N ALA A 164 -0.82 -22.57 -20.66
CA ALA A 164 -0.96 -23.49 -21.82
C ALA A 164 0.37 -23.74 -22.55
N SER A 165 1.41 -22.93 -22.35
CA SER A 165 2.69 -23.03 -23.06
C SER A 165 3.73 -23.95 -22.40
N GLY A 166 3.39 -24.64 -21.30
CA GLY A 166 4.29 -25.63 -20.67
C GLY A 166 5.51 -25.06 -19.90
N GLU A 167 5.71 -23.76 -19.88
CA GLU A 167 6.72 -23.12 -19.06
C GLU A 167 6.24 -22.98 -17.61
N THR A 168 6.82 -23.79 -16.73
CA THR A 168 6.45 -23.94 -15.31
C THR A 168 7.07 -22.88 -14.40
N THR A 169 7.65 -21.81 -14.90
CA THR A 169 8.28 -20.79 -14.07
C THR A 169 7.24 -19.83 -13.50
N VAL A 170 7.14 -19.82 -12.16
CA VAL A 170 6.30 -18.85 -11.46
C VAL A 170 6.86 -17.46 -11.66
N PRO A 171 6.08 -16.51 -12.23
CA PRO A 171 6.57 -15.16 -12.45
C PRO A 171 6.93 -14.47 -11.13
N LEU A 172 7.96 -13.64 -11.15
CA LEU A 172 8.34 -12.80 -10.02
C LEU A 172 7.68 -11.43 -10.13
N MET A 173 7.24 -10.88 -9.00
CA MET A 173 6.71 -9.53 -8.91
C MET A 173 7.52 -8.67 -7.93
N PHE A 174 7.55 -7.36 -8.18
CA PHE A 174 8.18 -6.39 -7.29
C PHE A 174 7.24 -5.99 -6.16
N THR A 175 7.69 -6.14 -4.91
CA THR A 175 6.89 -5.86 -3.71
C THR A 175 6.71 -4.37 -3.43
N GLY A 176 7.50 -3.50 -4.05
CA GLY A 176 7.56 -2.08 -3.71
C GLY A 176 8.48 -1.77 -2.52
N LEU A 177 9.31 -2.74 -2.09
CA LEU A 177 10.39 -2.58 -1.12
C LEU A 177 11.73 -2.72 -1.83
N GLN A 178 12.63 -1.76 -1.66
CA GLN A 178 13.93 -1.75 -2.35
C GLN A 178 15.00 -1.05 -1.51
N ILE A 179 16.24 -1.45 -1.71
CA ILE A 179 17.44 -0.84 -1.12
C ILE A 179 18.22 -0.17 -2.23
N LEU A 180 18.65 1.06 -2.04
CA LEU A 180 19.30 1.88 -3.06
C LEU A 180 20.60 2.49 -2.54
N GLN A 181 21.61 2.59 -3.42
CA GLN A 181 22.78 3.42 -3.22
C GLN A 181 22.50 4.87 -3.66
N PRO A 182 23.14 5.86 -3.05
CA PRO A 182 23.01 7.27 -3.46
C PRO A 182 23.35 7.52 -4.94
N ASP A 183 24.21 6.71 -5.52
CA ASP A 183 24.58 6.81 -6.94
C ASP A 183 23.37 6.61 -7.89
N ILE A 184 22.24 6.07 -7.42
CA ILE A 184 20.98 5.98 -8.16
C ILE A 184 20.49 7.35 -8.66
N PHE A 185 20.81 8.43 -7.94
CA PHE A 185 20.40 9.79 -8.31
C PHE A 185 21.00 10.27 -9.64
N ARG A 186 22.08 9.64 -10.14
CA ARG A 186 22.65 9.92 -11.47
C ARG A 186 21.68 9.54 -12.61
N TYR A 187 20.81 8.57 -12.35
CA TYR A 187 19.87 8.00 -13.33
C TYR A 187 18.46 8.58 -13.22
N ILE A 188 18.21 9.45 -12.24
CA ILE A 188 16.90 10.06 -12.03
C ILE A 188 16.84 11.41 -12.73
N PRO A 189 15.92 11.60 -13.69
CA PRO A 189 15.72 12.89 -14.32
C PRO A 189 15.29 13.95 -13.32
N GLN A 190 15.99 15.09 -13.33
CA GLN A 190 15.72 16.20 -12.41
C GLN A 190 14.45 16.97 -12.82
N GLY A 191 13.62 17.37 -11.82
CA GLY A 191 12.52 18.30 -11.98
C GLY A 191 11.36 17.81 -12.87
N ARG A 192 11.26 16.51 -13.14
CA ARG A 192 10.19 15.95 -13.96
C ARG A 192 9.66 14.61 -13.44
N PHE A 193 8.44 14.29 -13.85
CA PHE A 193 7.82 12.99 -13.58
C PHE A 193 8.67 11.84 -14.11
N SER A 194 8.94 10.84 -13.27
CA SER A 194 9.59 9.59 -13.65
C SER A 194 9.26 8.46 -12.69
N HIS A 195 9.31 7.23 -13.18
CA HIS A 195 9.20 6.03 -12.36
C HIS A 195 10.54 5.29 -12.24
N THR A 196 10.79 4.65 -11.11
CA THR A 196 11.99 3.83 -10.90
C THR A 196 12.03 2.65 -11.88
N THR A 197 10.90 1.98 -12.11
CA THR A 197 10.83 0.74 -12.90
C THR A 197 10.85 0.97 -14.42
N THR A 198 10.29 2.08 -14.90
CA THR A 198 10.20 2.36 -16.36
C THR A 198 11.26 3.31 -16.87
N ASP A 199 11.86 4.12 -16.01
CA ASP A 199 12.80 5.17 -16.42
C ASP A 199 14.18 4.96 -15.79
N VAL A 200 14.26 4.85 -14.47
CA VAL A 200 15.53 4.86 -13.72
C VAL A 200 16.28 3.55 -13.89
N TYR A 201 15.65 2.41 -13.62
CA TYR A 201 16.33 1.12 -13.72
C TYR A 201 16.72 0.74 -15.13
N PRO A 202 15.88 0.93 -16.17
CA PRO A 202 16.33 0.72 -17.56
C PRO A 202 17.52 1.60 -17.93
N SER A 203 17.55 2.86 -17.49
CA SER A 203 18.69 3.76 -17.72
C SER A 203 19.96 3.26 -17.02
N ALA A 204 19.88 2.83 -15.76
CA ALA A 204 21.01 2.30 -15.01
C ALA A 204 21.54 0.99 -15.64
N LEU A 205 20.65 0.05 -15.99
CA LEU A 205 21.01 -1.20 -16.66
C LEU A 205 21.72 -0.97 -18.00
N SER A 206 21.26 0.01 -18.79
CA SER A 206 21.89 0.34 -20.09
C SER A 206 23.31 0.86 -19.95
N GLN A 207 23.70 1.34 -18.76
CA GLN A 207 25.04 1.82 -18.44
C GLN A 207 25.88 0.78 -17.67
N GLY A 208 25.38 -0.46 -17.56
CA GLY A 208 26.09 -1.58 -16.94
C GLY A 208 26.02 -1.63 -15.43
N GLU A 209 25.11 -0.88 -14.79
CA GLU A 209 24.94 -0.92 -13.34
C GLU A 209 24.32 -2.23 -12.86
N ILE A 210 24.73 -2.66 -11.69
CA ILE A 210 24.22 -3.89 -11.06
C ILE A 210 22.94 -3.58 -10.30
N ILE A 211 21.83 -4.20 -10.72
CA ILE A 211 20.57 -4.20 -9.99
C ILE A 211 20.25 -5.64 -9.59
N ALA A 212 20.18 -5.91 -8.30
CA ALA A 212 19.94 -7.25 -7.77
C ALA A 212 18.44 -7.47 -7.48
N GLY A 213 18.01 -8.73 -7.59
CA GLY A 213 16.73 -9.22 -7.07
C GLY A 213 16.94 -10.03 -5.80
N HIS A 214 16.20 -9.72 -4.75
CA HIS A 214 16.12 -10.52 -3.52
C HIS A 214 14.75 -11.17 -3.45
N ILE A 215 14.69 -12.51 -3.63
CA ILE A 215 13.43 -13.26 -3.54
C ILE A 215 13.15 -13.51 -2.06
N ALA A 216 12.12 -12.86 -1.53
CA ALA A 216 11.77 -12.87 -0.13
C ALA A 216 10.67 -13.88 0.21
N ALA A 217 10.78 -14.46 1.41
CA ALA A 217 9.70 -15.15 2.11
C ALA A 217 8.94 -14.20 3.04
N GLY A 218 7.95 -14.73 3.76
CA GLY A 218 7.09 -13.95 4.66
C GLY A 218 5.77 -13.56 4.01
N TYR A 219 4.88 -12.89 4.78
CA TYR A 219 3.66 -12.36 4.21
C TYR A 219 3.87 -11.00 3.55
N TRP A 220 3.04 -10.69 2.60
CA TRP A 220 3.02 -9.41 1.93
C TRP A 220 1.60 -9.13 1.42
N TYR A 221 0.98 -8.12 1.97
CA TYR A 221 -0.35 -7.65 1.58
C TYR A 221 -0.24 -6.27 0.96
N GLU A 222 -0.85 -6.09 -0.21
CA GLU A 222 -0.87 -4.82 -0.93
C GLU A 222 -2.31 -4.31 -1.04
N LEU A 223 -2.59 -3.18 -0.42
CA LEU A 223 -3.92 -2.59 -0.37
C LEU A 223 -4.10 -1.59 -1.53
N SER A 224 -4.50 -2.08 -2.68
CA SER A 224 -4.69 -1.22 -3.86
C SER A 224 -6.14 -1.12 -4.34
N THR A 225 -7.01 -2.03 -3.92
CA THR A 225 -8.44 -2.04 -4.26
C THR A 225 -9.27 -2.32 -3.01
N LEU A 226 -10.58 -2.03 -3.07
CA LEU A 226 -11.51 -2.33 -1.98
C LEU A 226 -11.53 -3.83 -1.64
N SER A 227 -11.58 -4.71 -2.66
CA SER A 227 -11.56 -6.16 -2.45
C SER A 227 -10.27 -6.63 -1.78
N ARG A 228 -9.10 -6.09 -2.17
CA ARG A 228 -7.82 -6.41 -1.50
C ARG A 228 -7.76 -5.87 -0.07
N TYR A 229 -8.34 -4.70 0.17
CA TYR A 229 -8.44 -4.16 1.52
C TYR A 229 -9.28 -5.06 2.41
N LEU A 230 -10.47 -5.49 1.93
CA LEU A 230 -11.31 -6.44 2.67
C LEU A 230 -10.59 -7.77 2.91
N ALA A 231 -10.02 -8.38 1.85
CA ALA A 231 -9.32 -9.67 1.96
C ALA A 231 -8.13 -9.61 2.94
N THR A 232 -7.33 -8.54 2.89
CA THR A 232 -6.23 -8.33 3.85
C THR A 232 -6.76 -8.17 5.27
N SER A 233 -7.84 -7.42 5.47
CA SER A 233 -8.43 -7.23 6.79
C SER A 233 -8.99 -8.53 7.35
N CYS A 234 -9.67 -9.35 6.53
CA CYS A 234 -10.15 -10.67 6.94
C CYS A 234 -8.98 -11.59 7.34
N ALA A 235 -7.91 -11.64 6.54
CA ALA A 235 -6.73 -12.43 6.87
C ALA A 235 -6.10 -12.02 8.22
N LEU A 236 -5.99 -10.71 8.48
CA LEU A 236 -5.48 -10.21 9.76
C LEU A 236 -6.43 -10.45 10.93
N LEU A 237 -7.76 -10.44 10.70
CA LEU A 237 -8.76 -10.84 11.70
C LEU A 237 -8.63 -12.31 12.07
N ASP A 238 -8.45 -13.19 11.07
CA ASP A 238 -8.25 -14.63 11.29
C ASP A 238 -6.95 -14.89 12.08
N GLU A 239 -5.85 -14.25 11.73
CA GLU A 239 -4.57 -14.34 12.46
C GLU A 239 -4.73 -13.95 13.94
N THR A 240 -5.53 -12.91 14.21
CA THR A 240 -5.78 -12.43 15.58
C THR A 240 -6.95 -13.14 16.26
N ARG A 241 -7.63 -14.06 15.59
CA ARG A 241 -8.86 -14.74 16.05
C ARG A 241 -9.96 -13.76 16.46
N SER A 242 -10.07 -12.67 15.73
CA SER A 242 -11.06 -11.62 15.93
C SER A 242 -12.08 -11.65 14.80
N GLU A 243 -13.36 -11.42 15.07
CA GLU A 243 -14.38 -11.35 14.02
C GLU A 243 -14.53 -9.92 13.46
N VAL A 244 -14.12 -8.90 14.23
CA VAL A 244 -14.36 -7.50 13.90
C VAL A 244 -13.18 -6.63 14.33
N SER A 245 -12.81 -5.68 13.48
CA SER A 245 -11.90 -4.58 13.84
C SER A 245 -12.70 -3.31 14.10
N LEU A 246 -12.56 -2.73 15.29
CA LEU A 246 -13.20 -1.48 15.68
C LEU A 246 -12.18 -0.36 15.79
N SER A 247 -12.42 0.75 15.08
CA SER A 247 -11.72 2.01 15.30
C SER A 247 -12.38 2.79 16.46
N GLN A 248 -11.75 3.89 16.87
CA GLN A 248 -12.22 4.72 17.98
C GLN A 248 -13.69 5.18 17.76
N GLY A 249 -14.53 5.07 18.77
CA GLY A 249 -15.93 5.48 18.70
C GLY A 249 -16.85 4.53 17.94
N ALA A 250 -16.32 3.51 17.25
CA ALA A 250 -17.16 2.52 16.58
C ALA A 250 -17.95 1.67 17.59
N TYR A 251 -19.22 1.41 17.28
CA TYR A 251 -20.14 0.74 18.19
C TYR A 251 -21.03 -0.28 17.48
N ILE A 252 -21.21 -1.43 18.09
CA ILE A 252 -22.13 -2.49 17.65
C ILE A 252 -23.20 -2.67 18.73
N ALA A 253 -24.46 -2.40 18.37
CA ALA A 253 -25.58 -2.55 19.30
C ALA A 253 -25.85 -4.02 19.64
N PRO A 254 -26.31 -4.34 20.87
CA PRO A 254 -26.79 -5.68 21.20
C PRO A 254 -27.86 -6.15 20.22
N GLY A 255 -27.75 -7.42 19.75
CA GLY A 255 -28.67 -7.99 18.75
C GLY A 255 -28.28 -7.75 17.29
N ALA A 256 -27.23 -6.98 17.00
CA ALA A 256 -26.62 -6.96 15.68
C ALA A 256 -25.71 -8.18 15.48
N VAL A 257 -25.59 -8.64 14.24
CA VAL A 257 -24.67 -9.72 13.83
C VAL A 257 -23.62 -9.15 12.92
N VAL A 258 -22.36 -9.12 13.37
CA VAL A 258 -21.24 -8.57 12.61
C VAL A 258 -20.12 -9.60 12.55
N LYS A 259 -19.64 -9.93 11.35
CA LYS A 259 -18.57 -10.92 11.12
C LYS A 259 -17.62 -10.46 10.03
N HIS A 260 -16.31 -10.69 10.21
CA HIS A 260 -15.26 -10.34 9.25
C HIS A 260 -15.41 -8.90 8.72
N ALA A 261 -15.62 -7.95 9.66
CA ALA A 261 -15.88 -6.57 9.30
C ALA A 261 -14.87 -5.59 9.92
N VAL A 262 -14.61 -4.52 9.19
CA VAL A 262 -13.79 -3.39 9.65
C VAL A 262 -14.70 -2.17 9.80
N LEU A 263 -14.83 -1.68 11.03
CA LEU A 263 -15.59 -0.49 11.35
C LEU A 263 -14.62 0.67 11.64
N TRP A 264 -14.75 1.72 10.85
CA TRP A 264 -13.95 2.93 11.02
C TRP A 264 -14.50 3.80 12.16
N GLU A 265 -13.87 4.94 12.37
CA GLU A 265 -14.17 5.84 13.47
C GLU A 265 -15.67 6.20 13.48
N ASP A 266 -16.29 6.16 14.67
CA ASP A 266 -17.68 6.51 14.90
C ASP A 266 -18.71 5.76 14.03
N ALA A 267 -18.34 4.62 13.44
CA ALA A 267 -19.28 3.74 12.73
C ALA A 267 -20.24 3.09 13.74
N HIS A 268 -21.53 3.07 13.44
CA HIS A 268 -22.59 2.57 14.33
C HIS A 268 -23.41 1.48 13.64
N ILE A 269 -23.52 0.30 14.26
CA ILE A 269 -24.37 -0.79 13.79
C ILE A 269 -25.55 -0.94 14.74
N GLU A 270 -26.78 -0.70 14.25
CA GLU A 270 -27.99 -0.79 15.05
C GLU A 270 -28.39 -2.23 15.34
N SER A 271 -29.18 -2.43 16.39
CA SER A 271 -29.77 -3.74 16.76
C SER A 271 -30.58 -4.33 15.61
N GLY A 272 -30.39 -5.62 15.33
CA GLY A 272 -31.05 -6.32 14.23
C GLY A 272 -30.30 -6.32 12.90
N ALA A 273 -29.35 -5.39 12.70
CA ALA A 273 -28.55 -5.35 11.47
C ALA A 273 -27.65 -6.58 11.32
N ARG A 274 -27.38 -6.98 10.08
CA ARG A 274 -26.45 -8.06 9.71
C ARG A 274 -25.37 -7.51 8.79
N VAL A 275 -24.11 -7.68 9.18
CA VAL A 275 -22.95 -7.19 8.42
C VAL A 275 -21.89 -8.28 8.37
N THR A 276 -21.60 -8.76 7.17
CA THR A 276 -20.61 -9.84 6.96
C THR A 276 -19.64 -9.45 5.86
N GLU A 277 -18.34 -9.69 6.06
CA GLU A 277 -17.28 -9.35 5.10
C GLU A 277 -17.44 -7.91 4.59
N ALA A 278 -17.33 -6.91 5.48
CA ALA A 278 -17.64 -5.54 5.11
C ALA A 278 -16.63 -4.50 5.65
N ILE A 279 -16.52 -3.41 4.92
CA ILE A 279 -15.79 -2.21 5.34
C ILE A 279 -16.82 -1.12 5.57
N ILE A 280 -16.98 -0.69 6.81
CA ILE A 280 -17.91 0.36 7.22
C ILE A 280 -17.12 1.63 7.51
N GLY A 281 -17.25 2.63 6.66
CA GLY A 281 -16.52 3.89 6.73
C GLY A 281 -16.89 4.76 7.94
N ALA A 282 -16.13 5.83 8.15
CA ALA A 282 -16.28 6.70 9.30
C ALA A 282 -17.66 7.35 9.39
N GLY A 283 -18.26 7.32 10.60
CA GLY A 283 -19.55 7.91 10.90
C GLY A 283 -20.75 7.29 10.17
N VAL A 284 -20.59 6.10 9.57
CA VAL A 284 -21.69 5.38 8.91
C VAL A 284 -22.60 4.75 9.98
N ALA A 285 -23.91 4.95 9.85
CA ALA A 285 -24.92 4.27 10.65
C ALA A 285 -25.63 3.19 9.81
N ILE A 286 -25.51 1.94 10.19
CA ILE A 286 -26.20 0.81 9.56
C ILE A 286 -27.47 0.53 10.35
N LYS A 287 -28.63 0.68 9.71
CA LYS A 287 -29.95 0.52 10.31
C LYS A 287 -30.26 -0.94 10.60
N GLY A 288 -31.11 -1.19 11.62
CA GLY A 288 -31.43 -2.52 12.12
C GLY A 288 -32.09 -3.47 11.12
N ASP A 289 -32.71 -2.97 10.07
CA ASP A 289 -33.33 -3.73 8.98
C ASP A 289 -32.36 -4.07 7.83
N MET A 290 -31.12 -3.55 7.87
CA MET A 290 -30.14 -3.76 6.81
C MET A 290 -29.40 -5.09 6.95
N SER A 291 -29.21 -5.78 5.81
CA SER A 291 -28.34 -6.94 5.67
C SER A 291 -27.33 -6.66 4.57
N LEU A 292 -26.04 -6.63 4.93
CA LEU A 292 -24.92 -6.24 4.08
C LEU A 292 -23.85 -7.32 4.07
N GLU A 293 -23.47 -7.74 2.88
CA GLU A 293 -22.45 -8.77 2.68
C GLU A 293 -21.50 -8.38 1.54
N ARG A 294 -20.20 -8.55 1.75
CA ARG A 294 -19.13 -8.25 0.79
C ARG A 294 -19.26 -6.83 0.21
N VAL A 295 -19.23 -5.83 1.07
CA VAL A 295 -19.43 -4.42 0.68
C VAL A 295 -18.42 -3.48 1.34
N ALA A 296 -18.20 -2.32 0.70
CA ALA A 296 -17.66 -1.13 1.33
C ALA A 296 -18.76 -0.07 1.40
N VAL A 297 -18.94 0.54 2.56
CA VAL A 297 -20.02 1.51 2.81
C VAL A 297 -19.42 2.81 3.33
N VAL A 298 -19.86 3.94 2.76
CA VAL A 298 -19.56 5.28 3.27
C VAL A 298 -20.84 6.08 3.41
N ARG A 299 -20.78 7.22 4.11
CA ARG A 299 -21.89 8.16 4.18
C ARG A 299 -22.23 8.71 2.80
N ALA A 300 -23.51 8.68 2.43
CA ALA A 300 -23.99 9.11 1.12
C ALA A 300 -23.60 10.57 0.80
N GLU A 301 -23.58 11.43 1.81
CA GLU A 301 -23.22 12.86 1.67
C GLU A 301 -21.80 13.08 1.12
N LEU A 302 -20.84 12.16 1.41
CA LEU A 302 -19.48 12.24 0.89
C LEU A 302 -19.42 12.05 -0.63
N VAL A 303 -20.39 11.29 -1.18
CA VAL A 303 -20.41 10.89 -2.60
C VAL A 303 -21.34 11.78 -3.44
N ARG A 304 -22.40 12.32 -2.82
CA ARG A 304 -23.37 13.16 -3.52
C ARG A 304 -22.68 14.36 -4.16
N GLY A 305 -22.92 14.54 -5.46
CA GLY A 305 -22.32 15.64 -6.26
C GLY A 305 -20.86 15.43 -6.67
N GLN A 306 -20.25 14.28 -6.31
CA GLN A 306 -18.89 13.93 -6.74
C GLN A 306 -18.89 13.06 -7.98
N ALA A 307 -17.99 13.34 -8.92
CA ALA A 307 -17.73 12.44 -10.05
C ALA A 307 -16.99 11.21 -9.58
N ARG A 308 -17.47 10.02 -9.94
CA ARG A 308 -16.77 8.77 -9.67
C ARG A 308 -15.49 8.71 -10.50
N PRO A 309 -14.30 8.47 -9.88
CA PRO A 309 -13.07 8.23 -10.64
C PRO A 309 -13.21 7.04 -11.60
N GLU A 310 -12.61 7.12 -12.79
CA GLU A 310 -12.70 6.11 -13.84
C GLU A 310 -12.36 4.68 -13.33
N LYS A 311 -11.33 4.57 -12.48
CA LYS A 311 -10.83 3.28 -11.93
C LYS A 311 -11.55 2.84 -10.64
N ALA A 312 -12.56 3.58 -10.20
CA ALA A 312 -13.32 3.24 -8.99
C ALA A 312 -14.45 2.26 -9.29
N ALA A 313 -14.71 1.35 -8.36
CA ALA A 313 -15.85 0.45 -8.43
C ALA A 313 -17.18 1.22 -8.41
N ALA A 314 -18.20 0.68 -9.07
CA ALA A 314 -19.55 1.22 -9.03
C ALA A 314 -20.23 0.90 -7.70
N GLY A 315 -21.13 1.78 -7.27
CA GLY A 315 -21.94 1.61 -6.07
C GLY A 315 -23.33 2.22 -6.26
N TYR A 316 -24.14 2.14 -5.23
CA TYR A 316 -25.50 2.65 -5.21
C TYR A 316 -25.84 3.32 -3.88
N PHE A 317 -26.82 4.21 -3.88
CA PHE A 317 -27.32 4.85 -2.67
C PHE A 317 -28.39 3.99 -2.01
N GLN A 318 -28.28 3.80 -0.70
CA GLN A 318 -29.28 3.14 0.13
C GLN A 318 -29.49 3.98 1.41
N GLY A 319 -30.54 4.75 1.46
CA GLY A 319 -30.75 5.72 2.55
C GLY A 319 -29.63 6.75 2.66
N ASP A 320 -29.03 6.83 3.84
CA ASP A 320 -27.89 7.71 4.13
C ASP A 320 -26.52 7.07 3.82
N CYS A 321 -26.53 5.88 3.21
CA CYS A 321 -25.34 5.13 2.84
C CYS A 321 -25.12 5.15 1.33
N PHE A 322 -23.83 5.12 0.93
CA PHE A 322 -23.40 4.72 -0.41
C PHE A 322 -22.67 3.40 -0.29
N VAL A 323 -23.18 2.38 -0.98
CA VAL A 323 -22.76 0.99 -0.88
C VAL A 323 -22.04 0.57 -2.16
N VAL A 324 -20.84 0.01 -2.03
CA VAL A 324 -20.04 -0.55 -3.13
C VAL A 324 -19.93 -2.06 -2.93
N PRO A 325 -20.56 -2.89 -3.78
CA PRO A 325 -20.36 -4.33 -3.76
C PRO A 325 -18.91 -4.71 -4.07
N LEU A 326 -18.40 -5.75 -3.39
CA LEU A 326 -17.04 -6.26 -3.55
C LEU A 326 -17.10 -7.68 -4.13
N SER A 327 -16.44 -7.87 -5.25
CA SER A 327 -16.28 -9.18 -5.91
C SER A 327 -15.05 -9.91 -5.42
#